data_a502a9fd6d1c70d7dc1039c1351e86d0
#
_entry.id   a502a9fd6d1c70d7dc1039c1351e86d0
#
_cell.length_a   1.000
_cell.length_b   1.000
_cell.length_c   1.000
_cell.angle_alpha   90.00
_cell.angle_beta   90.00
_cell.angle_gamma   90.00
#
_symmetry.space_group_name_H-M   'P 1'
#
loop_
_entity.id
_entity.type
_entity.pdbx_description
1 polymer ?
#
loop_
_entity_poly.entity_id
_entity_poly.type
_entity_poly.pdbx_seq_one_letter_code
_entity_poly.pdbx_strand_id
1 'polypeptide(L)' 'MRQTTQRRYNRIRQAAAQLYGTMPAMRIYTELAERFDLSDERIRKILARNSKNAPP' A
#
# COMPACT_ATOMS: atom_id res chain seq x y z
N MET A 1 5.82 17.75 -7.36
CA MET A 1 5.13 16.82 -8.09
C MET A 1 5.41 15.43 -7.73
N ARG A 2 6.63 14.97 -7.88
CA ARG A 2 6.92 13.64 -7.48
C ARG A 2 6.80 13.44 -6.02
N GLN A 3 7.00 14.50 -5.25
CA GLN A 3 6.89 14.41 -3.82
C GLN A 3 5.48 14.03 -3.39
N THR A 4 4.50 14.53 -4.09
CA THR A 4 3.13 14.23 -3.75
C THR A 4 2.87 12.75 -3.89
N THR A 5 3.33 12.16 -4.99
CA THR A 5 3.13 10.75 -5.22
C THR A 5 3.85 9.93 -4.17
N GLN A 6 5.05 10.34 -3.82
CA GLN A 6 5.82 9.63 -2.84
C GLN A 6 5.16 9.66 -1.48
N ARG A 7 4.61 10.79 -1.11
CA ARG A 7 3.91 10.90 0.15
C ARG A 7 2.72 9.96 0.21
N ARG A 8 1.99 9.88 -0.89
CA ARG A 8 0.85 9.01 -0.96
C ARG A 8 1.30 7.56 -0.80
N TYR A 9 2.36 7.18 -1.46
CA TYR A 9 2.88 5.83 -1.35
C TYR A 9 3.31 5.53 0.08
N ASN A 10 3.96 6.48 0.72
CA ASN A 10 4.38 6.28 2.09
C ASN A 10 3.20 6.09 3.02
N ARG A 11 2.15 6.83 2.81
CA ARG A 11 0.96 6.69 3.62
C ARG A 11 0.32 5.33 3.44
N ILE A 12 0.27 4.89 2.22
CA ILE A 12 -0.30 3.58 1.93
C ILE A 12 0.54 2.51 2.61
N ARG A 13 1.84 2.62 2.54
CA ARG A 13 2.70 1.65 3.17
C ARG A 13 2.53 1.63 4.68
N GLN A 14 2.45 2.80 5.27
CA GLN A 14 2.28 2.88 6.72
C GLN A 14 0.94 2.30 7.14
N ALA A 15 -0.09 2.62 6.39
CA ALA A 15 -1.40 2.09 6.71
C ALA A 15 -1.40 0.57 6.60
N ALA A 16 -0.75 0.05 5.56
CA ALA A 16 -0.67 -1.39 5.38
C ALA A 16 0.06 -2.04 6.55
N ALA A 17 1.14 -1.41 6.98
CA ALA A 17 1.92 -1.98 8.07
C ALA A 17 1.09 -2.06 9.34
N GLN A 18 0.25 -1.09 9.56
CA GLN A 18 -0.59 -1.10 10.75
C GLN A 18 -1.68 -2.15 10.66
N LEU A 19 -2.13 -2.45 9.46
CA LEU A 19 -3.18 -3.44 9.30
C LEU A 19 -2.65 -4.85 9.26
N TYR A 20 -1.39 -5.00 8.96
CA TYR A 20 -0.79 -6.33 8.98
C TYR A 20 -0.87 -6.90 10.36
N GLY A 21 -1.33 -7.92 10.64
CA GLY A 21 -1.46 -8.45 11.97
C GLY A 21 -2.87 -8.40 12.48
N THR A 22 -3.70 -7.55 11.88
CA THR A 22 -5.09 -7.47 12.30
C THR A 22 -6.01 -8.08 11.26
N MET A 23 -5.55 -8.20 10.03
CA MET A 23 -6.39 -8.76 8.98
C MET A 23 -5.51 -9.33 7.88
N PRO A 24 -6.05 -10.24 7.08
CA PRO A 24 -5.28 -10.87 6.02
C PRO A 24 -4.92 -9.88 4.91
N ALA A 25 -3.92 -10.23 4.14
CA ALA A 25 -3.41 -9.34 3.11
C ALA A 25 -4.48 -8.90 2.14
N MET A 26 -5.33 -9.82 1.72
CA MET A 26 -6.37 -9.47 0.76
C MET A 26 -7.29 -8.40 1.31
N ARG A 27 -7.58 -8.51 2.59
CA ARG A 27 -8.44 -7.54 3.23
C ARG A 27 -7.75 -6.18 3.30
N ILE A 28 -6.45 -6.21 3.54
CA ILE A 28 -5.69 -4.98 3.62
C ILE A 28 -5.73 -4.25 2.30
N TYR A 29 -5.59 -4.98 1.20
CA TYR A 29 -5.64 -4.35 -0.11
C TYR A 29 -6.99 -3.66 -0.34
N THR A 30 -8.06 -4.34 0.00
CA THR A 30 -9.39 -3.79 -0.19
C THR A 30 -9.59 -2.56 0.68
N GLU A 31 -9.15 -2.63 1.91
CA GLU A 31 -9.30 -1.51 2.83
C GLU A 31 -8.53 -0.29 2.33
N LEU A 32 -7.31 -0.50 1.91
CA LEU A 32 -6.50 0.60 1.42
C LEU A 32 -7.06 1.15 0.13
N ALA A 33 -7.56 0.28 -0.72
CA ALA A 33 -8.14 0.72 -1.98
C ALA A 33 -9.29 1.68 -1.73
N GLU A 34 -10.10 1.38 -0.74
CA GLU A 34 -11.22 2.24 -0.41
C GLU A 34 -10.76 3.52 0.25
N ARG A 35 -9.81 3.40 1.12
CA ARG A 35 -9.32 4.57 1.85
C ARG A 35 -8.69 5.59 0.92
N PHE A 36 -7.92 5.10 -0.04
CA PHE A 36 -7.18 5.98 -0.92
C PHE A 36 -7.83 6.12 -2.29
N ASP A 37 -9.02 5.56 -2.44
CA ASP A 37 -9.75 5.67 -3.69
C ASP A 37 -8.95 5.12 -4.86
N LEU A 38 -8.38 3.97 -4.66
CA LEU A 38 -7.61 3.28 -5.67
C LEU A 38 -8.15 1.88 -5.84
N SER A 39 -7.69 1.20 -6.87
CA SER A 39 -8.12 -0.17 -7.09
C SER A 39 -7.23 -1.12 -6.29
N ASP A 40 -7.75 -2.31 -6.03
CA ASP A 40 -6.98 -3.33 -5.34
C ASP A 40 -5.68 -3.59 -6.05
N GLU A 41 -5.76 -3.67 -7.36
CA GLU A 41 -4.60 -3.94 -8.16
C GLU A 41 -3.54 -2.88 -7.98
N ARG A 42 -3.98 -1.63 -7.91
CA ARG A 42 -3.06 -0.54 -7.73
C ARG A 42 -2.36 -0.64 -6.39
N ILE A 43 -3.14 -0.94 -5.36
CA ILE A 43 -2.56 -1.09 -4.03
C ILE A 43 -1.56 -2.22 -4.01
N ARG A 44 -1.90 -3.32 -4.64
CA ARG A 44 -1.00 -4.47 -4.69
C ARG A 44 0.30 -4.09 -5.37
N LYS A 45 0.21 -3.36 -6.45
CA LYS A 45 1.41 -2.97 -7.18
C LYS A 45 2.28 -2.05 -6.35
N ILE A 46 1.66 -1.13 -5.65
CA ILE A 46 2.43 -0.21 -4.83
C ILE A 46 3.17 -0.95 -3.74
N LEU A 47 2.49 -1.85 -3.06
CA LEU A 47 3.11 -2.58 -1.97
C LEU A 47 4.13 -3.59 -2.47
N ALA A 48 3.83 -4.21 -3.58
CA ALA A 48 4.76 -5.18 -4.15
C ALA A 48 6.03 -4.48 -4.61
N ARG A 49 5.87 -3.29 -5.13
CA ARG A 49 7.02 -2.55 -5.60
C ARG A 49 7.96 -2.25 -4.46
N ASN A 50 7.39 -1.90 -3.32
CA ASN A 50 8.19 -1.64 -2.15
C ASN A 50 8.92 -2.87 -1.70
N SER A 51 8.23 -3.98 -1.72
CA SER A 51 8.85 -5.23 -1.33
C SER A 51 10.01 -5.57 -2.24
N LYS A 52 9.81 -5.30 -3.52
CA LYS A 52 10.83 -5.61 -4.48
C LYS A 52 12.04 -4.74 -4.29
N ASN A 53 11.82 -3.52 -3.90
CA ASN A 53 12.92 -2.61 -3.64
C ASN A 53 13.70 -3.00 -2.43
N ALA A 54 13.14 -3.84 -1.62
CA ALA A 54 13.89 -4.33 -0.49
C ALA A 54 15.13 -5.00 -1.03
N PRO A 55 16.17 -5.01 -0.28
CA PRO A 55 17.43 -5.58 -0.74
C PRO A 55 17.23 -6.99 -1.21
N PRO A 56 17.80 -7.32 -2.30
CA PRO A 56 17.72 -8.68 -2.84
C PRO A 56 18.39 -9.69 -1.95
#